data_e77da16a40c800ba2a6e02df2c0c694f
#
_entry.id   e77da16a40c800ba2a6e02df2c0c694f
#
_cell.length_a   1.000
_cell.length_b   1.000
_cell.length_c   1.000
_cell.angle_alpha   90.00
_cell.angle_beta   90.00
_cell.angle_gamma   90.00
#
_symmetry.space_group_name_H-M   'P 1'
#
loop_
_entity.id
_entity.type
_entity.pdbx_description
1 polymer ?
#
loop_
_entity_poly.entity_id
_entity_poly.type
_entity_poly.pdbx_seq_one_letter_code
_entity_poly.pdbx_strand_id
1 'polypeptide(L)'
;MKITRIETIVLNLPMLIDGATPMLGGRARTSIDMLLVRIDTDAGITGWGEAFGHRIFPATRAAIDTLLGPMCVGRDASQIAALNDDLQRALHGVGRNGATIYALSGIDVALWDIAGKAAGLPLYRLLGGSRRDDLPAYASLLRYGTAGAVAHYTEQALGRGYRHLKLHEITVPEVKAARDVAGAGMPIMLDTN
;
A
#
# COMPACT_ATOMS: atom_id res chain seq x y z
N MET A 1 8.14 21.57 -15.55
CA MET A 1 7.50 21.58 -14.20
C MET A 1 8.51 21.03 -13.21
N LYS A 2 9.10 21.93 -12.39
CA LYS A 2 10.20 21.55 -11.49
C LYS A 2 9.70 21.16 -10.11
N ILE A 3 10.30 20.12 -9.53
CA ILE A 3 10.10 19.74 -8.15
C ILE A 3 10.70 20.80 -7.24
N THR A 4 9.91 21.39 -6.36
CA THR A 4 10.35 22.42 -5.42
C THR A 4 10.59 21.88 -4.02
N ARG A 5 9.86 20.82 -3.64
CA ARG A 5 9.94 20.22 -2.30
C ARG A 5 9.52 18.74 -2.32
N ILE A 6 10.20 17.95 -1.51
CA ILE A 6 9.74 16.61 -1.11
C ILE A 6 9.63 16.57 0.40
N GLU A 7 8.54 16.02 0.91
CA GLU A 7 8.25 15.91 2.33
C GLU A 7 7.70 14.52 2.64
N THR A 8 8.16 13.94 3.74
CA THR A 8 7.63 12.68 4.27
C THR A 8 6.72 12.93 5.46
N ILE A 9 5.57 12.28 5.48
CA ILE A 9 4.57 12.39 6.55
C ILE A 9 4.27 11.00 7.07
N VAL A 10 4.49 10.78 8.37
CA VAL A 10 4.15 9.54 9.04
C VAL A 10 2.76 9.66 9.65
N LEU A 11 1.87 8.74 9.28
CA LEU A 11 0.56 8.58 9.90
C LEU A 11 0.53 7.27 10.66
N ASN A 12 0.04 7.30 11.90
CA ASN A 12 -0.27 6.10 12.66
C ASN A 12 -1.80 5.99 12.76
N LEU A 13 -2.38 5.06 12.00
CA LEU A 13 -3.81 4.86 11.90
C LEU A 13 -4.25 3.77 12.89
N PRO A 14 -5.11 4.07 13.87
CA PRO A 14 -5.61 3.06 14.77
C PRO A 14 -6.46 2.04 14.00
N MET A 15 -6.27 0.76 14.31
CA MET A 15 -7.13 -0.31 13.83
C MET A 15 -8.29 -0.50 14.80
N LEU A 16 -9.48 -0.06 14.40
CA LEU A 16 -10.72 -0.30 15.13
C LEU A 16 -11.29 -1.64 14.68
N ILE A 17 -11.11 -2.66 15.49
CA ILE A 17 -11.58 -4.03 15.21
C ILE A 17 -12.42 -4.49 16.38
N ASP A 18 -13.68 -4.83 16.09
CA ASP A 18 -14.58 -5.40 17.08
C ASP A 18 -14.16 -6.85 17.39
N GLY A 19 -13.80 -7.14 18.64
CA GLY A 19 -13.41 -8.48 19.06
C GLY A 19 -11.90 -8.68 19.15
N ALA A 20 -11.40 -9.83 18.67
CA ALA A 20 -10.00 -10.21 18.80
C ALA A 20 -9.07 -9.31 17.99
N THR A 21 -8.03 -8.79 18.63
CA THR A 21 -6.99 -8.00 17.95
C THR A 21 -6.22 -8.88 16.98
N PRO A 22 -6.12 -8.51 15.68
CA PRO A 22 -5.37 -9.29 14.71
C PRO A 22 -3.91 -9.43 15.08
N MET A 23 -3.36 -10.60 14.77
CA MET A 23 -1.96 -10.90 15.03
C MET A 23 -1.13 -10.73 13.74
N LEU A 24 0.05 -10.13 13.86
CA LEU A 24 1.04 -10.07 12.81
C LEU A 24 2.42 -10.39 13.38
N GLY A 25 3.04 -11.47 12.90
CA GLY A 25 4.33 -11.92 13.41
C GLY A 25 4.31 -12.21 14.92
N GLY A 26 3.24 -12.83 15.42
CA GLY A 26 3.07 -13.18 16.83
C GLY A 26 2.75 -12.01 17.78
N ARG A 27 2.47 -10.81 17.25
CA ARG A 27 2.14 -9.62 18.06
C ARG A 27 0.79 -9.05 17.67
N ALA A 28 0.04 -8.58 18.65
CA ALA A 28 -1.21 -7.86 18.45
C ALA A 28 -0.97 -6.58 17.61
N ARG A 29 -1.82 -6.36 16.61
CA ARG A 29 -1.76 -5.21 15.73
C ARG A 29 -2.90 -4.25 16.05
N THR A 30 -2.57 -3.13 16.69
CA THR A 30 -3.53 -2.10 17.09
C THR A 30 -3.52 -0.86 16.21
N SER A 31 -2.53 -0.74 15.33
CA SER A 31 -2.41 0.36 14.39
C SER A 31 -1.64 -0.02 13.13
N ILE A 32 -1.76 0.81 12.10
CA ILE A 32 -0.99 0.74 10.85
C ILE A 32 -0.22 2.03 10.70
N ASP A 33 1.11 1.91 10.49
CA ASP A 33 1.93 3.04 10.10
C ASP A 33 1.90 3.18 8.57
N MET A 34 1.65 4.40 8.12
CA MET A 34 1.74 4.80 6.70
C MET A 34 2.79 5.88 6.55
N LEU A 35 3.65 5.75 5.56
CA LEU A 35 4.64 6.76 5.18
C LEU A 35 4.22 7.42 3.88
N LEU A 36 3.63 8.60 3.96
CA LEU A 36 3.26 9.38 2.79
C LEU A 36 4.45 10.18 2.28
N VAL A 37 4.53 10.32 0.96
CA VAL A 37 5.48 11.16 0.23
C VAL A 37 4.69 12.24 -0.48
N ARG A 38 4.97 13.50 -0.14
CA ARG A 38 4.43 14.68 -0.80
C ARG A 38 5.49 15.30 -1.68
N ILE A 39 5.16 15.60 -2.93
CA ILE A 39 6.01 16.30 -3.88
C ILE A 39 5.30 17.57 -4.36
N ASP A 40 5.88 18.72 -4.11
CA ASP A 40 5.38 20.00 -4.60
C ASP A 40 6.18 20.46 -5.83
N THR A 41 5.49 21.13 -6.78
CA THR A 41 6.09 21.64 -8.00
C THR A 41 5.93 23.16 -8.13
N ASP A 42 6.78 23.78 -8.97
CA ASP A 42 6.70 25.22 -9.32
C ASP A 42 5.44 25.60 -10.11
N ALA A 43 4.70 24.60 -10.64
CA ALA A 43 3.41 24.80 -11.29
C ALA A 43 2.21 24.75 -10.31
N GLY A 44 2.46 24.65 -9.01
CA GLY A 44 1.41 24.57 -7.98
C GLY A 44 0.71 23.22 -7.90
N ILE A 45 1.20 22.20 -8.61
CA ILE A 45 0.67 20.83 -8.54
C ILE A 45 1.41 20.08 -7.43
N THR A 46 0.66 19.45 -6.54
CA THR A 46 1.17 18.56 -5.49
C THR A 46 0.83 17.12 -5.82
N GLY A 47 1.83 16.23 -5.80
CA GLY A 47 1.67 14.79 -5.91
C GLY A 47 1.80 14.08 -4.58
N TRP A 48 1.10 12.97 -4.46
CA TRP A 48 1.09 12.11 -3.30
C TRP A 48 1.44 10.68 -3.65
N GLY A 49 2.30 10.08 -2.84
CA GLY A 49 2.64 8.66 -2.90
C GLY A 49 2.67 8.06 -1.50
N GLU A 50 2.62 6.75 -1.42
CA GLU A 50 2.88 6.02 -0.20
C GLU A 50 4.15 5.19 -0.37
N ALA A 51 5.08 5.34 0.56
CA ALA A 51 6.28 4.52 0.61
C ALA A 51 6.06 3.37 1.59
N PHE A 52 6.19 2.14 1.09
CA PHE A 52 6.06 0.96 1.91
C PHE A 52 7.17 0.85 2.95
N GLY A 53 6.89 0.24 4.07
CA GLY A 53 7.95 0.00 5.05
C GLY A 53 7.51 -0.67 6.33
N HIS A 54 6.23 -0.80 6.65
CA HIS A 54 5.78 -1.34 7.92
C HIS A 54 6.70 -0.90 9.08
N ARG A 55 7.31 -1.85 9.80
CA ARG A 55 8.21 -1.58 10.91
C ARG A 55 9.55 -0.96 10.52
N ILE A 56 9.92 -1.04 9.22
CA ILE A 56 11.16 -0.45 8.72
C ILE A 56 10.94 0.94 8.10
N PHE A 57 9.72 1.49 8.19
CA PHE A 57 9.44 2.83 7.65
C PHE A 57 10.41 3.92 8.13
N PRO A 58 11.02 3.87 9.33
CA PRO A 58 12.02 4.87 9.70
C PRO A 58 13.24 4.86 8.78
N ALA A 59 13.69 3.67 8.33
CA ALA A 59 14.78 3.54 7.37
C ALA A 59 14.36 4.01 5.97
N THR A 60 13.13 3.67 5.54
CA THR A 60 12.55 4.14 4.28
C THR A 60 12.42 5.68 4.27
N ARG A 61 11.94 6.26 5.37
CA ARG A 61 11.87 7.72 5.56
C ARG A 61 13.24 8.36 5.45
N ALA A 62 14.22 7.84 6.19
CA ALA A 62 15.59 8.36 6.13
C ALA A 62 16.17 8.31 4.71
N ALA A 63 15.91 7.23 3.94
CA ALA A 63 16.34 7.13 2.55
C ALA A 63 15.70 8.20 1.65
N ILE A 64 14.43 8.57 1.90
CA ILE A 64 13.77 9.66 1.18
C ILE A 64 14.37 11.00 1.62
N ASP A 65 14.37 11.29 2.93
CA ASP A 65 14.68 12.62 3.46
C ASP A 65 16.15 13.01 3.24
N THR A 66 17.07 12.05 3.30
CA THR A 66 18.53 12.33 3.29
C THR A 66 19.26 11.94 2.02
N LEU A 67 18.67 11.07 1.19
CA LEU A 67 19.33 10.57 -0.03
C LEU A 67 18.55 10.92 -1.29
N LEU A 68 17.37 10.33 -1.48
CA LEU A 68 16.65 10.41 -2.76
C LEU A 68 15.91 11.74 -2.96
N GLY A 69 15.29 12.27 -1.91
CA GLY A 69 14.56 13.54 -1.98
C GLY A 69 15.43 14.73 -2.42
N PRO A 70 16.61 14.96 -1.81
CA PRO A 70 17.53 15.99 -2.27
C PRO A 70 17.95 15.88 -3.75
N MET A 71 18.04 14.65 -4.28
CA MET A 71 18.37 14.42 -5.70
C MET A 71 17.22 14.76 -6.66
N CYS A 72 15.98 14.81 -6.17
CA CYS A 72 14.80 15.12 -6.97
C CYS A 72 14.52 16.63 -7.06
N VAL A 73 14.89 17.41 -6.03
CA VAL A 73 14.62 18.86 -6.00
C VAL A 73 15.31 19.56 -7.17
N GLY A 74 14.56 20.42 -7.89
CA GLY A 74 15.01 21.12 -9.10
C GLY A 74 14.89 20.30 -10.39
N ARG A 75 14.61 18.98 -10.31
CA ARG A 75 14.39 18.13 -11.48
C ARG A 75 12.99 18.34 -12.08
N ASP A 76 12.84 17.98 -13.33
CA ASP A 76 11.54 18.04 -13.99
C ASP A 76 10.68 16.83 -13.64
N ALA A 77 9.56 17.10 -12.94
CA ALA A 77 8.60 16.08 -12.50
C ALA A 77 7.93 15.32 -13.66
N SER A 78 7.96 15.85 -14.89
CA SER A 78 7.41 15.18 -16.07
C SER A 78 8.33 14.09 -16.63
N GLN A 79 9.61 14.12 -16.29
CA GLN A 79 10.62 13.16 -16.77
C GLN A 79 10.74 11.95 -15.82
N ILE A 80 9.60 11.29 -15.54
CA ILE A 80 9.50 10.22 -14.52
C ILE A 80 10.49 9.09 -14.78
N ALA A 81 10.53 8.56 -15.99
CA ALA A 81 11.42 7.45 -16.34
C ALA A 81 12.90 7.80 -16.20
N ALA A 82 13.30 8.98 -16.68
CA ALA A 82 14.69 9.44 -16.58
C ALA A 82 15.10 9.69 -15.11
N LEU A 83 14.22 10.31 -14.34
CA LEU A 83 14.49 10.55 -12.91
C LEU A 83 14.59 9.24 -12.15
N ASN A 84 13.69 8.29 -12.40
CA ASN A 84 13.70 6.96 -11.78
C ASN A 84 14.99 6.19 -12.12
N ASP A 85 15.45 6.22 -13.38
CA ASP A 85 16.71 5.59 -13.80
C ASP A 85 17.92 6.21 -13.07
N ASP A 86 17.99 7.55 -13.00
CA ASP A 86 19.07 8.24 -12.30
C ASP A 86 19.10 7.89 -10.81
N LEU A 87 17.94 7.86 -10.14
CA LEU A 87 17.84 7.48 -8.73
C LEU A 87 18.27 6.02 -8.51
N GLN A 88 17.86 5.10 -9.39
CA GLN A 88 18.30 3.71 -9.32
C GLN A 88 19.82 3.55 -9.53
N ARG A 89 20.42 4.35 -10.43
CA ARG A 89 21.87 4.37 -10.62
C ARG A 89 22.59 4.86 -9.37
N ALA A 90 22.07 5.90 -8.71
CA ALA A 90 22.65 6.41 -7.46
C ALA A 90 22.59 5.36 -6.33
N LEU A 91 21.59 4.50 -6.33
CA LEU A 91 21.45 3.40 -5.36
C LEU A 91 22.38 2.21 -5.64
N HIS A 92 23.12 2.18 -6.75
CA HIS A 92 23.94 1.02 -7.14
C HIS A 92 24.92 0.60 -6.04
N GLY A 93 25.59 1.55 -5.41
CA GLY A 93 26.61 1.29 -4.38
C GLY A 93 26.04 0.98 -2.98
N VAL A 94 24.76 1.32 -2.72
CA VAL A 94 24.13 1.16 -1.40
C VAL A 94 23.01 0.11 -1.38
N GLY A 95 22.70 -0.47 -2.53
CA GLY A 95 21.68 -1.50 -2.70
C GLY A 95 20.35 -0.97 -3.22
N ARG A 96 19.80 -1.71 -4.18
CA ARG A 96 18.50 -1.44 -4.83
C ARG A 96 17.45 -2.43 -4.33
N ASN A 97 17.27 -2.52 -3.02
CA ASN A 97 16.32 -3.40 -2.38
C ASN A 97 15.82 -2.82 -1.05
N GLY A 98 14.82 -3.42 -0.44
CA GLY A 98 14.31 -3.05 0.88
C GLY A 98 13.98 -1.55 0.97
N ALA A 99 14.49 -0.88 2.01
CA ALA A 99 14.14 0.51 2.33
C ALA A 99 14.41 1.51 1.19
N THR A 100 15.48 1.30 0.40
CA THR A 100 15.84 2.18 -0.71
C THR A 100 14.85 2.06 -1.88
N ILE A 101 14.39 0.85 -2.22
CA ILE A 101 13.38 0.65 -3.24
C ILE A 101 12.00 1.09 -2.76
N TYR A 102 11.66 0.89 -1.49
CA TYR A 102 10.41 1.41 -0.93
C TYR A 102 10.37 2.94 -0.96
N ALA A 103 11.50 3.59 -0.70
CA ALA A 103 11.65 5.03 -0.81
C ALA A 103 11.46 5.52 -2.26
N LEU A 104 12.13 4.87 -3.21
CA LEU A 104 11.99 5.15 -4.64
C LEU A 104 10.55 4.97 -5.11
N SER A 105 9.88 3.88 -4.70
CA SER A 105 8.48 3.61 -5.05
C SER A 105 7.54 4.72 -4.58
N GLY A 106 7.70 5.24 -3.35
CA GLY A 106 6.89 6.34 -2.85
C GLY A 106 7.05 7.63 -3.67
N ILE A 107 8.27 7.92 -4.11
CA ILE A 107 8.57 9.06 -4.99
C ILE A 107 7.95 8.83 -6.37
N ASP A 108 8.11 7.64 -6.95
CA ASP A 108 7.56 7.27 -8.26
C ASP A 108 6.03 7.41 -8.31
N VAL A 109 5.33 6.88 -7.31
CA VAL A 109 3.86 7.02 -7.19
C VAL A 109 3.45 8.50 -7.12
N ALA A 110 4.16 9.33 -6.34
CA ALA A 110 3.87 10.75 -6.26
C ALA A 110 4.10 11.49 -7.59
N LEU A 111 5.12 11.10 -8.37
CA LEU A 111 5.37 11.67 -9.71
C LEU A 111 4.26 11.29 -10.70
N TRP A 112 3.78 10.05 -10.67
CA TRP A 112 2.66 9.63 -11.48
C TRP A 112 1.34 10.33 -11.08
N ASP A 113 1.13 10.62 -9.80
CA ASP A 113 -0.01 11.43 -9.34
C ASP A 113 0.07 12.86 -9.88
N ILE A 114 1.28 13.48 -9.91
CA ILE A 114 1.52 14.76 -10.56
C ILE A 114 1.16 14.69 -12.05
N ALA A 115 1.63 13.66 -12.75
CA ALA A 115 1.38 13.50 -14.18
C ALA A 115 -0.12 13.38 -14.49
N GLY A 116 -0.87 12.60 -13.71
CA GLY A 116 -2.32 12.48 -13.83
C GLY A 116 -3.03 13.81 -13.60
N LYS A 117 -2.66 14.54 -12.54
CA LYS A 117 -3.22 15.87 -12.23
C LYS A 117 -2.90 16.91 -13.30
N ALA A 118 -1.66 16.93 -13.79
CA ALA A 118 -1.24 17.83 -14.86
C ALA A 118 -1.98 17.57 -16.20
N ALA A 119 -2.27 16.31 -16.48
CA ALA A 119 -3.03 15.91 -17.66
C ALA A 119 -4.55 16.03 -17.50
N GLY A 120 -5.06 16.24 -16.28
CA GLY A 120 -6.50 16.20 -15.97
C GLY A 120 -7.11 14.81 -16.19
N LEU A 121 -6.31 13.74 -16.08
CA LEU A 121 -6.73 12.37 -16.35
C LEU A 121 -6.53 11.48 -15.13
N PRO A 122 -7.44 10.52 -14.88
CA PRO A 122 -7.18 9.47 -13.92
C PRO A 122 -6.01 8.60 -14.42
N LEU A 123 -5.19 8.12 -13.50
CA LEU A 123 -3.94 7.43 -13.80
C LEU A 123 -4.13 6.23 -14.73
N TYR A 124 -5.20 5.46 -14.58
CA TYR A 124 -5.45 4.31 -15.45
C TYR A 124 -5.60 4.70 -16.92
N ARG A 125 -6.17 5.90 -17.22
CA ARG A 125 -6.26 6.41 -18.60
C ARG A 125 -4.92 6.89 -19.12
N LEU A 126 -4.13 7.51 -18.26
CA LEU A 126 -2.77 7.94 -18.62
C LEU A 126 -1.88 6.74 -18.96
N LEU A 127 -2.09 5.60 -18.28
CA LEU A 127 -1.37 4.34 -18.47
C LEU A 127 -1.95 3.42 -19.58
N GLY A 128 -2.86 3.93 -20.42
CA GLY A 128 -3.37 3.20 -21.59
C GLY A 128 -4.84 2.76 -21.49
N GLY A 129 -5.55 3.14 -20.43
CA GLY A 129 -6.97 2.87 -20.26
C GLY A 129 -7.29 1.55 -19.57
N SER A 130 -8.56 1.18 -19.51
CA SER A 130 -9.01 -0.06 -18.90
C SER A 130 -9.78 -0.93 -19.91
N ARG A 131 -9.68 -2.24 -19.72
CA ARG A 131 -10.45 -3.23 -20.49
C ARG A 131 -11.87 -3.41 -19.94
N ARG A 132 -12.08 -3.07 -18.68
CA ARG A 132 -13.36 -3.23 -17.97
C ARG A 132 -13.56 -2.11 -16.98
N ASP A 133 -14.80 -1.82 -16.65
CA ASP A 133 -15.16 -0.73 -15.74
C ASP A 133 -15.19 -1.21 -14.27
N ASP A 134 -15.23 -2.53 -14.03
CA ASP A 134 -15.24 -3.14 -12.72
C ASP A 134 -14.21 -4.26 -12.59
N LEU A 135 -13.78 -4.52 -11.36
CA LEU A 135 -12.92 -5.63 -11.00
C LEU A 135 -13.57 -6.43 -9.86
N PRO A 136 -13.65 -7.78 -9.99
CA PRO A 136 -14.05 -8.60 -8.85
C PRO A 136 -13.13 -8.39 -7.66
N ALA A 137 -13.70 -8.17 -6.48
CA ALA A 137 -12.96 -8.00 -5.25
C ALA A 137 -13.26 -9.14 -4.27
N TYR A 138 -12.29 -9.46 -3.44
CA TYR A 138 -12.47 -10.32 -2.28
C TYR A 138 -12.27 -9.56 -0.97
N ALA A 139 -12.92 -10.01 0.09
CA ALA A 139 -12.60 -9.53 1.43
C ALA A 139 -11.32 -10.20 1.92
N SER A 140 -10.27 -9.41 2.15
CA SER A 140 -9.03 -9.88 2.76
C SER A 140 -9.16 -9.79 4.28
N LEU A 141 -9.54 -10.90 4.91
CA LEU A 141 -9.70 -10.99 6.35
C LEU A 141 -8.33 -11.15 7.03
N LEU A 142 -8.18 -10.50 8.18
CA LEU A 142 -6.95 -10.56 8.96
C LEU A 142 -6.84 -11.91 9.68
N ARG A 143 -5.71 -12.17 10.32
CA ARG A 143 -5.54 -13.33 11.19
C ARG A 143 -6.10 -13.01 12.57
N TYR A 144 -7.26 -13.57 12.88
CA TYR A 144 -7.97 -13.35 14.15
C TYR A 144 -7.64 -14.39 15.20
N GLY A 145 -7.20 -15.60 14.80
CA GLY A 145 -6.70 -16.65 15.68
C GLY A 145 -7.76 -17.36 16.52
N THR A 146 -9.04 -17.10 16.31
CA THR A 146 -10.14 -17.82 16.97
C THR A 146 -11.29 -18.05 16.01
N ALA A 147 -11.92 -19.24 16.07
CA ALA A 147 -13.04 -19.62 15.22
C ALA A 147 -14.22 -18.63 15.31
N GLY A 148 -14.53 -18.14 16.53
CA GLY A 148 -15.62 -17.18 16.72
C GLY A 148 -15.38 -15.84 16.04
N ALA A 149 -14.17 -15.28 16.14
CA ALA A 149 -13.82 -14.03 15.47
C ALA A 149 -13.83 -14.21 13.94
N VAL A 150 -13.28 -15.32 13.42
CA VAL A 150 -13.30 -15.61 11.99
C VAL A 150 -14.73 -15.74 11.47
N ALA A 151 -15.63 -16.43 12.17
CA ALA A 151 -17.04 -16.52 11.81
C ALA A 151 -17.67 -15.13 11.74
N HIS A 152 -17.50 -14.31 12.78
CA HIS A 152 -18.04 -12.95 12.87
C HIS A 152 -17.61 -12.07 11.69
N TYR A 153 -16.30 -12.00 11.40
CA TYR A 153 -15.79 -11.17 10.28
C TYR A 153 -16.15 -11.74 8.91
N THR A 154 -16.33 -13.06 8.80
CA THR A 154 -16.88 -13.69 7.60
C THR A 154 -18.31 -13.22 7.35
N GLU A 155 -19.18 -13.25 8.38
CA GLU A 155 -20.56 -12.74 8.29
C GLU A 155 -20.60 -11.27 7.88
N GLN A 156 -19.75 -10.43 8.49
CA GLN A 156 -19.65 -9.03 8.12
C GLN A 156 -19.23 -8.83 6.66
N ALA A 157 -18.26 -9.59 6.17
CA ALA A 157 -17.81 -9.52 4.77
C ALA A 157 -18.95 -9.90 3.80
N LEU A 158 -19.69 -10.98 4.11
CA LEU A 158 -20.84 -11.41 3.31
C LEU A 158 -21.96 -10.36 3.34
N GLY A 159 -22.23 -9.77 4.51
CA GLY A 159 -23.21 -8.69 4.68
C GLY A 159 -22.88 -7.43 3.87
N ARG A 160 -21.58 -7.16 3.63
CA ARG A 160 -21.09 -6.10 2.75
C ARG A 160 -21.15 -6.45 1.26
N GLY A 161 -21.60 -7.65 0.90
CA GLY A 161 -21.78 -8.11 -0.48
C GLY A 161 -20.56 -8.76 -1.12
N TYR A 162 -19.48 -9.02 -0.38
CA TYR A 162 -18.34 -9.78 -0.93
C TYR A 162 -18.75 -11.20 -1.30
N ARG A 163 -18.22 -11.69 -2.42
CA ARG A 163 -18.48 -13.03 -2.97
C ARG A 163 -17.22 -13.89 -3.05
N HIS A 164 -16.11 -13.41 -2.54
CA HIS A 164 -14.83 -14.09 -2.44
C HIS A 164 -14.18 -13.67 -1.13
N LEU A 165 -13.53 -14.61 -0.45
CA LEU A 165 -12.85 -14.38 0.82
C LEU A 165 -11.38 -14.79 0.71
N LYS A 166 -10.49 -14.08 1.41
CA LYS A 166 -9.12 -14.51 1.68
C LYS A 166 -8.90 -14.50 3.19
N LEU A 167 -8.45 -15.62 3.73
CA LEU A 167 -8.13 -15.79 5.15
C LEU A 167 -6.60 -15.79 5.33
N HIS A 168 -6.14 -15.33 6.49
CA HIS A 168 -4.76 -15.48 6.94
C HIS A 168 -4.64 -16.50 8.09
N GLU A 169 -5.65 -17.32 8.28
CA GLU A 169 -5.67 -18.35 9.29
C GLU A 169 -4.86 -19.57 8.85
N ILE A 170 -4.20 -20.22 9.81
CA ILE A 170 -3.28 -21.34 9.56
C ILE A 170 -3.71 -22.63 10.24
N THR A 171 -4.82 -22.64 10.97
CA THR A 171 -5.35 -23.85 11.61
C THR A 171 -6.74 -24.20 11.13
N VAL A 172 -7.05 -25.52 11.19
CA VAL A 172 -8.29 -26.07 10.65
C VAL A 172 -9.56 -25.51 11.31
N PRO A 173 -9.64 -25.32 12.64
CA PRO A 173 -10.85 -24.81 13.29
C PRO A 173 -11.29 -23.44 12.77
N GLU A 174 -10.35 -22.51 12.58
CA GLU A 174 -10.62 -21.16 12.12
C GLU A 174 -11.06 -21.16 10.65
N VAL A 175 -10.37 -21.92 9.80
CA VAL A 175 -10.74 -22.08 8.38
C VAL A 175 -12.11 -22.73 8.25
N LYS A 176 -12.39 -23.75 9.09
CA LYS A 176 -13.69 -24.41 9.12
C LYS A 176 -14.80 -23.43 9.52
N ALA A 177 -14.58 -22.58 10.52
CA ALA A 177 -15.55 -21.58 10.96
C ALA A 177 -15.93 -20.62 9.81
N ALA A 178 -14.96 -20.15 9.02
CA ALA A 178 -15.25 -19.36 7.83
C ALA A 178 -16.06 -20.14 6.78
N ARG A 179 -15.73 -21.41 6.56
CA ARG A 179 -16.44 -22.29 5.61
C ARG A 179 -17.87 -22.55 6.04
N ASP A 180 -18.09 -22.81 7.33
CA ASP A 180 -19.44 -23.08 7.87
C ASP A 180 -20.36 -21.87 7.68
N VAL A 181 -19.84 -20.65 7.87
CA VAL A 181 -20.58 -19.39 7.66
C VAL A 181 -20.78 -19.09 6.17
N ALA A 182 -19.72 -19.23 5.37
CA ALA A 182 -19.74 -18.86 3.96
C ALA A 182 -20.52 -19.86 3.08
N GLY A 183 -20.73 -21.09 3.55
CA GLY A 183 -21.33 -22.17 2.78
C GLY A 183 -20.37 -22.80 1.77
N ALA A 184 -20.72 -24.01 1.27
CA ALA A 184 -19.86 -24.84 0.43
C ALA A 184 -19.45 -24.18 -0.91
N GLY A 185 -20.31 -23.35 -1.49
CA GLY A 185 -20.09 -22.75 -2.81
C GLY A 185 -19.26 -21.47 -2.80
N MET A 186 -18.93 -20.89 -1.63
CA MET A 186 -18.16 -19.65 -1.55
C MET A 186 -16.66 -19.91 -1.79
N PRO A 187 -16.02 -19.21 -2.75
CA PRO A 187 -14.56 -19.28 -2.91
C PRO A 187 -13.85 -18.70 -1.70
N ILE A 188 -12.99 -19.51 -1.08
CA ILE A 188 -12.12 -19.11 0.03
C ILE A 188 -10.67 -19.39 -0.36
N MET A 189 -9.84 -18.35 -0.32
CA MET A 189 -8.39 -18.42 -0.47
C MET A 189 -7.73 -18.46 0.91
N LEU A 190 -6.64 -19.19 1.03
CA LEU A 190 -5.80 -19.19 2.24
C LEU A 190 -4.45 -18.59 1.89
N ASP A 191 -4.03 -17.62 2.71
CA ASP A 191 -2.72 -17.00 2.68
C ASP A 191 -2.04 -17.36 4.00
N THR A 192 -1.13 -18.31 3.94
CA THR A 192 -0.53 -18.95 5.12
C THR A 192 0.88 -18.45 5.44
N ASN A 193 1.32 -17.33 4.86
CA ASN A 193 2.65 -16.75 5.10
C ASN A 193 2.85 -16.20 6.53
#